data_dc586bad1b068280ee90dd914643da22
#
_entry.id   dc586bad1b068280ee90dd914643da22
#
_cell.length_a   1.000
_cell.length_b   1.000
_cell.length_c   1.000
_cell.angle_alpha   90.00
_cell.angle_beta   90.00
_cell.angle_gamma   90.00
#
_symmetry.space_group_name_H-M   'P 1'
#
loop_
_entity.id
_entity.type
_entity.pdbx_description
1 polymer ?
#
loop_
_entity_poly.entity_id
_entity_poly.type
_entity_poly.pdbx_seq_one_letter_code
_entity_poly.pdbx_strand_id
1 'polypeptide(L)'
;MSNLITAMAEVNDLNRTHGIAQRGGKKYTEVFVRVEAFRKAFGTDLGISTEVVLDEGSRVVMRARILDKNNHVIGSGYAEEIRGQGHVNKTSALENAETSAIGRALASLGLHGGTYASLNEIDAVQRKTQAIAQQPAPAPAPASASAAP
;
A
#
# COMPACT_ATOMS: atom_id res chain seq x y z
N MET A 1 -18.10 -23.92 0.84
CA MET A 1 -17.54 -22.59 1.19
C MET A 1 -16.99 -21.97 -0.10
N SER A 2 -17.22 -20.69 -0.34
CA SER A 2 -16.69 -20.09 -1.57
C SER A 2 -15.14 -20.02 -1.48
N ASN A 3 -14.48 -20.13 -2.62
CA ASN A 3 -13.00 -20.03 -2.69
C ASN A 3 -12.49 -18.71 -2.07
N LEU A 4 -13.28 -17.65 -2.14
CA LEU A 4 -12.94 -16.35 -1.55
C LEU A 4 -12.90 -16.43 0.00
N ILE A 5 -13.89 -17.05 0.63
CA ILE A 5 -13.90 -17.18 2.09
C ILE A 5 -12.72 -18.03 2.56
N THR A 6 -12.40 -19.10 1.83
CA THR A 6 -11.23 -19.93 2.13
C THR A 6 -9.92 -19.14 1.99
N ALA A 7 -9.77 -18.36 0.91
CA ALA A 7 -8.59 -17.51 0.70
C ALA A 7 -8.46 -16.42 1.78
N MET A 8 -9.56 -15.81 2.17
CA MET A 8 -9.58 -14.81 3.26
C MET A 8 -9.13 -15.44 4.59
N ALA A 9 -9.62 -16.64 4.91
CA ALA A 9 -9.21 -17.36 6.11
C ALA A 9 -7.71 -17.72 6.08
N GLU A 10 -7.19 -18.19 4.94
CA GLU A 10 -5.77 -18.48 4.76
C GLU A 10 -4.90 -17.23 4.95
N VAL A 11 -5.25 -16.11 4.31
CA VAL A 11 -4.49 -14.86 4.45
C VAL A 11 -4.53 -14.35 5.90
N ASN A 12 -5.67 -14.45 6.59
CA ASN A 12 -5.76 -14.07 7.99
C ASN A 12 -4.88 -14.96 8.88
N ASP A 13 -4.84 -16.26 8.62
CA ASP A 13 -3.99 -17.18 9.37
C ASP A 13 -2.50 -16.92 9.10
N LEU A 14 -2.13 -16.70 7.85
CA LEU A 14 -0.77 -16.32 7.47
C LEU A 14 -0.35 -14.99 8.13
N ASN A 15 -1.24 -14.02 8.19
CA ASN A 15 -0.96 -12.76 8.90
C ASN A 15 -0.72 -12.99 10.40
N ARG A 16 -1.53 -13.82 11.02
CA ARG A 16 -1.40 -14.14 12.46
C ARG A 16 -0.11 -14.88 12.77
N THR A 17 0.28 -15.84 11.94
CA THR A 17 1.40 -16.78 12.20
C THR A 17 2.74 -16.27 11.65
N HIS A 18 2.74 -15.63 10.49
CA HIS A 18 3.95 -15.24 9.75
C HIS A 18 3.98 -13.74 9.40
N GLY A 19 2.96 -12.96 9.80
CA GLY A 19 2.93 -11.54 9.53
C GLY A 19 4.10 -10.81 10.20
N ILE A 20 4.65 -9.82 9.49
CA ILE A 20 5.74 -8.97 9.97
C ILE A 20 5.17 -8.01 11.02
N ALA A 21 5.78 -7.99 12.21
CA ALA A 21 5.37 -7.11 13.29
C ALA A 21 5.54 -5.63 12.90
N GLN A 22 4.51 -4.84 13.18
CA GLN A 22 4.47 -3.41 12.97
C GLN A 22 4.30 -2.67 14.29
N ARG A 23 4.54 -1.36 14.29
CA ARG A 23 4.28 -0.51 15.45
C ARG A 23 2.82 -0.63 15.91
N GLY A 24 2.60 -0.67 17.23
CA GLY A 24 1.26 -0.77 17.82
C GLY A 24 0.68 -2.17 17.84
N GLY A 25 1.50 -3.22 17.71
CA GLY A 25 1.07 -4.62 17.81
C GLY A 25 0.36 -5.17 16.59
N LYS A 26 0.28 -4.40 15.50
CA LYS A 26 -0.26 -4.86 14.21
C LYS A 26 0.75 -5.74 13.49
N LYS A 27 0.24 -6.63 12.65
CA LYS A 27 1.05 -7.46 11.74
C LYS A 27 0.70 -7.13 10.30
N TYR A 28 1.70 -7.29 9.43
CA TYR A 28 1.57 -7.08 8.00
C TYR A 28 1.94 -8.34 7.22
N THR A 29 1.11 -8.74 6.26
CA THR A 29 1.41 -9.81 5.32
C THR A 29 1.83 -9.20 3.99
N GLU A 30 3.03 -9.55 3.53
CA GLU A 30 3.58 -9.05 2.28
C GLU A 30 2.69 -9.37 1.07
N VAL A 31 2.76 -8.52 0.05
CA VAL A 31 1.90 -8.64 -1.13
C VAL A 31 2.09 -9.97 -1.84
N PHE A 32 3.35 -10.44 -1.99
CA PHE A 32 3.62 -11.71 -2.69
C PHE A 32 2.97 -12.91 -2.00
N VAL A 33 2.90 -12.92 -0.66
CA VAL A 33 2.23 -13.99 0.11
C VAL A 33 0.73 -13.98 -0.18
N ARG A 34 0.13 -12.80 -0.26
CA ARG A 34 -1.29 -12.64 -0.59
C ARG A 34 -1.58 -12.99 -2.05
N VAL A 35 -0.68 -12.70 -2.97
CA VAL A 35 -0.77 -13.16 -4.37
C VAL A 35 -0.69 -14.69 -4.45
N GLU A 36 0.18 -15.32 -3.67
CA GLU A 36 0.28 -16.78 -3.62
C GLU A 36 -1.03 -17.41 -3.12
N ALA A 37 -1.58 -16.92 -2.02
CA ALA A 37 -2.88 -17.38 -1.49
C ALA A 37 -4.01 -17.18 -2.52
N PHE A 38 -4.02 -16.04 -3.21
CA PHE A 38 -4.95 -15.76 -4.30
C PHE A 38 -4.83 -16.79 -5.43
N ARG A 39 -3.61 -17.10 -5.86
CA ARG A 39 -3.37 -18.08 -6.92
C ARG A 39 -3.71 -19.51 -6.50
N LYS A 40 -3.47 -19.88 -5.26
CA LYS A 40 -3.89 -21.18 -4.72
C LYS A 40 -5.41 -21.34 -4.73
N ALA A 41 -6.14 -20.28 -4.37
CA ALA A 41 -7.60 -20.32 -4.27
C ALA A 41 -8.30 -20.29 -5.63
N PHE A 42 -7.79 -19.52 -6.58
CA PHE A 42 -8.49 -19.19 -7.83
C PHE A 42 -7.76 -19.64 -9.10
N GLY A 43 -6.50 -20.07 -9.00
CA GLY A 43 -5.72 -20.45 -10.17
C GLY A 43 -5.65 -19.32 -11.19
N THR A 44 -6.09 -19.61 -12.40
CA THR A 44 -6.20 -18.64 -13.52
C THR A 44 -7.62 -18.18 -13.79
N ASP A 45 -8.61 -18.60 -13.00
CA ASP A 45 -10.02 -18.21 -13.17
C ASP A 45 -10.24 -16.71 -12.88
N LEU A 46 -9.43 -16.15 -11.98
CA LEU A 46 -9.40 -14.72 -11.72
C LEU A 46 -8.08 -14.11 -12.22
N GLY A 47 -8.19 -12.95 -12.86
CA GLY A 47 -7.06 -12.20 -13.41
C GLY A 47 -6.59 -11.09 -12.46
N ILE A 48 -5.29 -10.79 -12.51
CA ILE A 48 -4.71 -9.54 -11.98
C ILE A 48 -4.22 -8.76 -13.20
N SER A 49 -4.69 -7.54 -13.37
CA SER A 49 -4.30 -6.63 -14.45
C SER A 49 -3.75 -5.34 -13.85
N THR A 50 -2.61 -4.89 -14.36
CA THR A 50 -1.99 -3.62 -13.96
C THR A 50 -1.85 -2.70 -15.15
N GLU A 51 -1.92 -1.39 -14.89
CA GLU A 51 -1.66 -0.37 -15.90
C GLU A 51 -1.04 0.89 -15.27
N VAL A 52 -0.23 1.57 -16.04
CA VAL A 52 0.26 2.91 -15.70
C VAL A 52 -0.85 3.91 -16.02
N VAL A 53 -1.37 4.58 -14.99
CA VAL A 53 -2.40 5.62 -15.15
C VAL A 53 -1.77 6.97 -15.43
N LEU A 54 -0.63 7.23 -14.79
CA LEU A 54 0.11 8.47 -14.93
C LEU A 54 1.61 8.19 -14.79
N ASP A 55 2.40 8.75 -15.67
CA ASP A 55 3.86 8.86 -15.49
C ASP A 55 4.31 10.25 -15.94
N GLU A 56 4.64 11.09 -14.97
CA GLU A 56 5.13 12.46 -15.20
C GLU A 56 6.66 12.58 -15.06
N GLY A 57 7.39 11.46 -15.02
CA GLY A 57 8.83 11.46 -14.78
C GLY A 57 9.21 11.63 -13.32
N SER A 58 8.58 12.54 -12.59
CA SER A 58 8.81 12.74 -11.14
C SER A 58 7.99 11.79 -10.27
N ARG A 59 6.87 11.30 -10.77
CA ARG A 59 5.96 10.36 -10.08
C ARG A 59 5.32 9.40 -11.06
N VAL A 60 4.91 8.26 -10.55
CA VAL A 60 4.16 7.26 -11.29
C VAL A 60 2.93 6.83 -10.47
N VAL A 61 1.80 6.70 -11.14
CA VAL A 61 0.56 6.17 -10.58
C VAL A 61 0.20 4.89 -11.33
N MET A 62 0.06 3.81 -10.58
CA MET A 62 -0.36 2.50 -11.08
C MET A 62 -1.79 2.20 -10.62
N ARG A 63 -2.52 1.52 -11.46
CA ARG A 63 -3.79 0.88 -11.11
C ARG A 63 -3.66 -0.63 -11.27
N ALA A 64 -4.13 -1.38 -10.27
CA ALA A 64 -4.35 -2.82 -10.37
C ALA A 64 -5.84 -3.13 -10.30
N ARG A 65 -6.27 -4.14 -11.02
CA ARG A 65 -7.64 -4.66 -11.03
C ARG A 65 -7.64 -6.17 -10.89
N ILE A 66 -8.58 -6.68 -10.12
CA ILE A 66 -8.91 -8.11 -10.08
C ILE A 66 -10.11 -8.31 -11.00
N LEU A 67 -9.98 -9.24 -11.92
CA LEU A 67 -11.00 -9.52 -12.94
C LEU A 67 -11.55 -10.92 -12.72
N ASP A 68 -12.87 -11.05 -12.85
CA ASP A 68 -13.52 -12.35 -12.93
C ASP A 68 -13.35 -12.98 -14.33
N LYS A 69 -13.84 -14.21 -14.50
CA LYS A 69 -13.79 -14.94 -15.79
C LYS A 69 -14.54 -14.25 -16.92
N ASN A 70 -15.41 -13.28 -16.63
CA ASN A 70 -16.16 -12.48 -17.60
C ASN A 70 -15.53 -11.10 -17.81
N ASN A 71 -14.32 -10.87 -17.31
CA ASN A 71 -13.61 -9.59 -17.31
C ASN A 71 -14.31 -8.47 -16.52
N HIS A 72 -15.21 -8.79 -15.60
CA HIS A 72 -15.73 -7.80 -14.66
C HIS A 72 -14.71 -7.50 -13.58
N VAL A 73 -14.59 -6.23 -13.23
CA VAL A 73 -13.71 -5.78 -12.14
C VAL A 73 -14.39 -6.11 -10.80
N ILE A 74 -13.76 -6.95 -10.00
CA ILE A 74 -14.24 -7.37 -8.68
C ILE A 74 -13.37 -6.85 -7.53
N GLY A 75 -12.26 -6.21 -7.84
CA GLY A 75 -11.37 -5.55 -6.90
C GLY A 75 -10.44 -4.59 -7.63
N SER A 76 -10.08 -3.48 -7.00
CA SER A 76 -9.17 -2.50 -7.58
C SER A 76 -8.35 -1.78 -6.51
N GLY A 77 -7.20 -1.26 -6.92
CA GLY A 77 -6.33 -0.46 -6.09
C GLY A 77 -5.45 0.46 -6.93
N TYR A 78 -5.13 1.61 -6.37
CA TYR A 78 -4.19 2.58 -6.93
C TYR A 78 -3.02 2.75 -5.99
N ALA A 79 -1.87 3.03 -6.53
CA ALA A 79 -0.70 3.45 -5.77
C ALA A 79 0.10 4.48 -6.54
N GLU A 80 0.64 5.42 -5.80
CA GLU A 80 1.54 6.47 -6.30
C GLU A 80 2.89 6.32 -5.64
N GLU A 81 3.94 6.43 -6.44
CA GLU A 81 5.32 6.50 -5.95
C GLU A 81 6.03 7.71 -6.56
N ILE A 82 6.77 8.42 -5.72
CA ILE A 82 7.57 9.57 -6.12
C ILE A 82 8.98 9.09 -6.43
N ARG A 83 9.45 9.31 -7.67
CA ARG A 83 10.83 8.98 -8.06
C ARG A 83 11.83 9.81 -7.27
N GLY A 84 12.88 9.16 -6.78
CA GLY A 84 13.92 9.79 -5.97
C GLY A 84 13.58 9.99 -4.50
N GLN A 85 12.34 9.74 -4.06
CA GLN A 85 11.99 9.76 -2.64
C GLN A 85 12.18 8.38 -2.00
N GLY A 86 13.08 8.32 -1.03
CA GLY A 86 13.44 7.08 -0.35
C GLY A 86 14.42 6.24 -1.17
N HIS A 87 15.07 5.30 -0.50
CA HIS A 87 16.13 4.49 -1.10
C HIS A 87 15.63 3.62 -2.25
N VAL A 88 14.46 3.03 -2.10
CA VAL A 88 13.88 2.09 -3.07
C VAL A 88 13.33 2.80 -4.30
N ASN A 89 12.73 3.98 -4.16
CA ASN A 89 12.14 4.73 -5.27
C ASN A 89 13.17 5.48 -6.14
N LYS A 90 14.44 5.40 -5.78
CA LYS A 90 15.51 5.95 -6.61
C LYS A 90 15.59 5.30 -7.99
N THR A 91 15.33 3.99 -8.06
CA THR A 91 15.46 3.17 -9.27
C THR A 91 14.26 2.31 -9.60
N SER A 92 13.31 2.12 -8.67
CA SER A 92 12.25 1.10 -8.76
C SER A 92 10.87 1.64 -8.38
N ALA A 93 10.61 2.92 -8.67
CA ALA A 93 9.31 3.54 -8.32
C ALA A 93 8.13 2.87 -9.04
N LEU A 94 8.30 2.50 -10.32
CA LEU A 94 7.26 1.84 -11.10
C LEU A 94 6.90 0.48 -10.50
N GLU A 95 7.90 -0.36 -10.24
CA GLU A 95 7.70 -1.71 -9.70
C GLU A 95 7.11 -1.67 -8.29
N ASN A 96 7.51 -0.68 -7.48
CA ASN A 96 6.94 -0.47 -6.15
C ASN A 96 5.48 -0.02 -6.22
N ALA A 97 5.17 0.91 -7.13
CA ALA A 97 3.79 1.35 -7.35
C ALA A 97 2.91 0.18 -7.83
N GLU A 98 3.42 -0.67 -8.71
CA GLU A 98 2.69 -1.85 -9.18
C GLU A 98 2.41 -2.81 -8.02
N THR A 99 3.42 -3.17 -7.24
CA THR A 99 3.25 -4.06 -6.08
C THR A 99 2.25 -3.49 -5.08
N SER A 100 2.36 -2.20 -4.78
CA SER A 100 1.43 -1.51 -3.87
C SER A 100 0.00 -1.49 -4.42
N ALA A 101 -0.18 -1.23 -5.72
CA ALA A 101 -1.49 -1.26 -6.36
C ALA A 101 -2.12 -2.66 -6.32
N ILE A 102 -1.35 -3.72 -6.59
CA ILE A 102 -1.80 -5.11 -6.47
C ILE A 102 -2.22 -5.42 -5.04
N GLY A 103 -1.41 -5.04 -4.05
CA GLY A 103 -1.72 -5.24 -2.64
C GLY A 103 -3.05 -4.58 -2.24
N ARG A 104 -3.31 -3.38 -2.73
CA ARG A 104 -4.57 -2.65 -2.48
C ARG A 104 -5.76 -3.27 -3.23
N ALA A 105 -5.56 -3.76 -4.45
CA ALA A 105 -6.59 -4.48 -5.20
C ALA A 105 -6.99 -5.78 -4.49
N LEU A 106 -6.02 -6.57 -4.02
CA LEU A 106 -6.28 -7.77 -3.21
C LEU A 106 -6.98 -7.43 -1.90
N ALA A 107 -6.59 -6.33 -1.24
CA ALA A 107 -7.24 -5.84 -0.03
C ALA A 107 -8.71 -5.49 -0.27
N SER A 108 -9.03 -4.84 -1.39
CA SER A 108 -10.42 -4.51 -1.76
C SER A 108 -11.27 -5.75 -2.03
N LEU A 109 -10.67 -6.86 -2.42
CA LEU A 109 -11.32 -8.17 -2.57
C LEU A 109 -11.51 -8.88 -1.22
N GLY A 110 -10.85 -8.43 -0.15
CA GLY A 110 -10.88 -9.06 1.19
C GLY A 110 -9.56 -9.71 1.62
N LEU A 111 -8.56 -9.74 0.75
CA LEU A 111 -7.25 -10.35 1.02
C LEU A 111 -6.25 -9.28 1.49
N HIS A 112 -6.59 -8.57 2.59
CA HIS A 112 -5.83 -7.39 3.04
C HIS A 112 -4.62 -7.72 3.93
N GLY A 113 -4.54 -8.93 4.50
CA GLY A 113 -3.39 -9.31 5.33
C GLY A 113 -3.12 -8.35 6.49
N GLY A 114 -4.17 -7.87 7.16
CA GLY A 114 -4.10 -6.98 8.32
C GLY A 114 -4.07 -5.48 8.02
N THR A 115 -3.71 -5.07 6.81
CA THR A 115 -3.71 -3.66 6.40
C THR A 115 -3.89 -3.48 4.89
N TYR A 116 -4.45 -2.35 4.49
CA TYR A 116 -4.52 -1.96 3.08
C TYR A 116 -3.18 -1.48 2.50
N ALA A 117 -2.31 -0.93 3.36
CA ALA A 117 -1.03 -0.39 2.94
C ALA A 117 -0.03 -1.48 2.56
N SER A 118 0.90 -1.18 1.68
CA SER A 118 2.11 -1.97 1.42
C SER A 118 3.21 -1.63 2.45
N LEU A 119 4.27 -2.45 2.52
CA LEU A 119 5.43 -2.14 3.36
C LEU A 119 6.04 -0.78 3.01
N ASN A 120 6.15 -0.47 1.73
CA ASN A 120 6.70 0.81 1.28
C ASN A 120 5.85 2.01 1.75
N GLU A 121 4.51 1.89 1.72
CA GLU A 121 3.60 2.91 2.24
C GLU A 121 3.74 3.05 3.77
N ILE A 122 3.86 1.93 4.48
CA ILE A 122 4.07 1.92 5.93
C ILE A 122 5.38 2.62 6.28
N ASP A 123 6.47 2.29 5.60
CA ASP A 123 7.78 2.90 5.80
C ASP A 123 7.77 4.39 5.44
N ALA A 124 7.06 4.78 4.39
CA ALA A 124 6.92 6.19 4.00
C ALA A 124 6.18 7.00 5.06
N VAL A 125 5.12 6.46 5.66
CA VAL A 125 4.40 7.10 6.76
C VAL A 125 5.30 7.24 7.99
N GLN A 126 6.06 6.19 8.33
CA GLN A 126 6.99 6.24 9.46
C GLN A 126 8.08 7.29 9.27
N ARG A 127 8.68 7.38 8.07
CA ARG A 127 9.67 8.42 7.73
C ARG A 127 9.09 9.83 7.83
N LYS A 128 7.87 10.06 7.32
CA LYS A 128 7.18 11.36 7.43
C LYS A 128 6.92 11.73 8.90
N THR A 129 6.45 10.79 9.70
CA THR A 129 6.20 11.02 11.13
C THR A 129 7.48 11.36 11.88
N GLN A 130 8.59 10.68 11.59
CA GLN A 130 9.90 10.97 12.18
C GLN A 130 10.43 12.35 11.76
N ALA A 131 10.28 12.72 10.49
CA ALA A 131 10.71 14.03 9.98
C ALA A 131 9.92 15.16 10.64
N ILE A 132 8.61 15.00 10.84
CA ILE A 132 7.78 15.99 11.55
C ILE A 132 8.20 16.12 13.03
N ALA A 133 8.48 14.99 13.69
CA ALA A 133 8.92 14.98 15.09
C ALA A 133 10.30 15.64 15.30
N GLN A 134 11.13 15.70 14.26
CA GLN A 134 12.46 16.32 14.28
C GLN A 134 12.47 17.78 13.82
N GLN A 135 11.34 18.30 13.34
CA GLN A 135 11.24 19.74 13.01
C GLN A 135 11.26 20.56 14.31
N PRO A 136 12.15 21.58 14.41
CA PRO A 136 12.10 22.53 15.51
C PRO A 136 10.73 23.22 15.56
N ALA A 137 10.21 23.43 16.75
CA ALA A 137 8.98 24.19 16.94
C ALA A 137 9.10 25.56 16.23
N PRO A 138 8.08 26.02 15.51
CA PRO A 138 8.12 27.34 14.89
C PRO A 138 8.42 28.40 15.97
N ALA A 139 9.38 29.26 15.67
CA ALA A 139 9.73 30.36 16.55
C ALA A 139 8.46 31.20 16.86
N PRO A 140 8.26 31.62 18.11
CA PRO A 140 7.12 32.47 18.44
C PRO A 140 7.16 33.77 17.59
N ALA A 141 6.01 34.09 16.99
CA ALA A 141 5.88 35.32 16.21
C ALA A 141 6.31 36.54 17.07
N PRO A 142 7.04 37.48 16.48
CA PRO A 142 7.42 38.69 17.21
C PRO A 142 6.16 39.41 17.70
N ALA A 143 6.10 39.69 19.00
CA ALA A 143 5.01 40.47 19.59
C ALA A 143 4.91 41.80 18.86
N SER A 144 3.76 42.09 18.28
CA SER A 144 3.48 43.39 17.69
C SER A 144 3.58 44.44 18.79
N ALA A 145 4.58 45.32 18.69
CA ALA A 145 4.65 46.50 19.57
C ALA A 145 3.42 47.36 19.29
N SER A 146 2.50 47.36 20.25
CA SER A 146 1.39 48.32 20.29
C SER A 146 1.99 49.71 20.48
N ALA A 147 1.94 50.53 19.45
CA ALA A 147 2.14 51.95 19.60
C ALA A 147 0.91 52.53 20.32
N ALA A 148 1.10 52.96 21.53
CA ALA A 148 0.14 53.81 22.24
C ALA A 148 0.30 55.26 21.79
N PRO A 149 -0.76 56.13 21.85
CA PRO A 149 -0.85 57.46 21.27
C PRO A 149 0.06 58.48 21.94
#